data_f790467d9f489a82394201058ae7ef30
#
_entry.id   f790467d9f489a82394201058ae7ef30
#
_cell.length_a   1.000
_cell.length_b   1.000
_cell.length_c   1.000
_cell.angle_alpha   90.00
_cell.angle_beta   90.00
_cell.angle_gamma   90.00
#
_symmetry.space_group_name_H-M   'P 1'
#
loop_
_entity.id
_entity.type
_entity.pdbx_description
1 polymer ?
#
loop_
_entity_poly.entity_id
_entity_poly.type
_entity_poly.pdbx_seq_one_letter_code
_entity_poly.pdbx_strand_id
1 'polypeptide(L)'
;MTTQVQPKDKTVTVNGLKLHYLDWGSEGSPVMVLLHGLRGHAHSWDDVSVAMCQDYHVLALDQRGRGDSDWAKDGDYTTSAYVSDLLGFCDALKLDKFILMGHSMGGRNSMSFAGRHPQQLEKLVIVDVGPTLDSRGSERISQEIRQVPEEFDSFEAVVEYMSKQNRFASDAVLRRRLQYSTKELPNGKIGWRYDVAIREQRRQGTVPPSEDLWPLLPNITCPTLIVRGKETDILSPEVAQKMTETIPASQLVEVERAGHMVFEDNPGDFIAALKGWLS
;
A
#
# COMPACT_ATOMS: atom_id res chain seq x y z
N MET A 1 17.50 -25.21 10.71
CA MET A 1 17.54 -23.93 10.00
C MET A 1 16.22 -23.86 9.23
N THR A 2 15.27 -23.09 9.67
CA THR A 2 14.04 -22.83 8.92
C THR A 2 14.43 -21.99 7.72
N THR A 3 14.31 -22.53 6.52
CA THR A 3 14.51 -21.80 5.27
C THR A 3 13.50 -20.64 5.27
N GLN A 4 13.99 -19.41 5.37
CA GLN A 4 13.13 -18.24 5.30
C GLN A 4 12.49 -18.24 3.92
N VAL A 5 11.17 -18.23 3.85
CA VAL A 5 10.43 -18.16 2.59
C VAL A 5 10.84 -16.87 1.87
N GLN A 6 11.22 -16.99 0.60
CA GLN A 6 11.57 -15.84 -0.25
C GLN A 6 10.54 -15.74 -1.38
N PRO A 7 10.15 -14.54 -1.77
CA PRO A 7 9.24 -14.35 -2.89
C PRO A 7 9.94 -14.63 -4.21
N LYS A 8 9.15 -14.84 -5.26
CA LYS A 8 9.60 -14.82 -6.65
C LYS A 8 9.20 -13.49 -7.27
N ASP A 9 10.18 -12.82 -7.87
CA ASP A 9 9.91 -11.64 -8.70
C ASP A 9 9.20 -12.09 -9.98
N LYS A 10 8.02 -11.52 -10.21
CA LYS A 10 7.21 -11.81 -11.40
C LYS A 10 6.73 -10.51 -12.05
N THR A 11 6.40 -10.60 -13.32
CA THR A 11 5.86 -9.46 -14.06
C THR A 11 4.66 -9.88 -14.90
N VAL A 12 3.75 -8.93 -15.13
CA VAL A 12 2.60 -9.09 -16.02
C VAL A 12 2.38 -7.80 -16.79
N THR A 13 1.96 -7.90 -18.04
CA THR A 13 1.66 -6.71 -18.84
C THR A 13 0.16 -6.39 -18.76
N VAL A 14 -0.16 -5.19 -18.28
CA VAL A 14 -1.51 -4.70 -18.08
C VAL A 14 -1.59 -3.26 -18.57
N ASN A 15 -2.59 -2.93 -19.39
CA ASN A 15 -2.81 -1.57 -19.92
C ASN A 15 -1.54 -0.98 -20.59
N GLY A 16 -0.72 -1.83 -21.21
CA GLY A 16 0.53 -1.42 -21.88
C GLY A 16 1.69 -1.13 -20.91
N LEU A 17 1.54 -1.38 -19.62
CA LEU A 17 2.57 -1.29 -18.59
C LEU A 17 2.99 -2.69 -18.15
N LYS A 18 4.28 -2.89 -17.95
CA LYS A 18 4.81 -4.07 -17.26
C LYS A 18 4.73 -3.80 -15.76
N LEU A 19 3.83 -4.50 -15.08
CA LEU A 19 3.69 -4.45 -13.63
C LEU A 19 4.49 -5.57 -13.00
N HIS A 20 5.29 -5.22 -12.00
CA HIS A 20 6.04 -6.14 -11.17
C HIS A 20 5.24 -6.53 -9.93
N TYR A 21 5.40 -7.76 -9.46
CA TYR A 21 4.84 -8.21 -8.20
C TYR A 21 5.71 -9.30 -7.56
N LEU A 22 5.64 -9.38 -6.25
CA LEU A 22 6.26 -10.45 -5.46
C LEU A 22 5.24 -11.57 -5.25
N ASP A 23 5.58 -12.76 -5.69
CA ASP A 23 4.81 -13.99 -5.51
C ASP A 23 5.44 -14.82 -4.39
N TRP A 24 4.72 -14.92 -3.26
CA TRP A 24 5.18 -15.63 -2.07
C TRP A 24 4.78 -17.12 -2.06
N GLY A 25 4.25 -17.64 -3.18
CA GLY A 25 3.92 -19.05 -3.34
C GLY A 25 2.61 -19.47 -2.68
N SER A 26 2.51 -20.77 -2.36
CA SER A 26 1.29 -21.46 -1.87
C SER A 26 0.20 -21.56 -2.94
N GLU A 27 0.60 -22.00 -4.15
CA GLU A 27 -0.34 -22.26 -5.24
C GLU A 27 -1.46 -23.20 -4.78
N GLY A 28 -2.72 -22.84 -5.07
CA GLY A 28 -3.92 -23.57 -4.64
C GLY A 28 -4.52 -23.08 -3.31
N SER A 29 -3.83 -22.26 -2.54
CA SER A 29 -4.41 -21.56 -1.40
C SER A 29 -5.21 -20.32 -1.83
N PRO A 30 -6.14 -19.81 -0.98
CA PRO A 30 -6.85 -18.56 -1.27
C PRO A 30 -5.87 -17.41 -1.55
N VAL A 31 -6.15 -16.62 -2.59
CA VAL A 31 -5.26 -15.55 -3.02
C VAL A 31 -5.44 -14.31 -2.18
N MET A 32 -4.32 -13.67 -1.81
CA MET A 32 -4.28 -12.38 -1.12
C MET A 32 -3.45 -11.39 -1.93
N VAL A 33 -4.06 -10.31 -2.40
CA VAL A 33 -3.41 -9.23 -3.16
C VAL A 33 -3.15 -8.04 -2.24
N LEU A 34 -1.90 -7.55 -2.22
CA LEU A 34 -1.44 -6.48 -1.34
C LEU A 34 -1.08 -5.23 -2.14
N LEU A 35 -1.66 -4.08 -1.79
CA LEU A 35 -1.43 -2.78 -2.42
C LEU A 35 -0.76 -1.81 -1.44
N HIS A 36 0.44 -1.38 -1.77
CA HIS A 36 1.24 -0.45 -0.95
C HIS A 36 0.75 1.01 -1.02
N GLY A 37 1.23 1.84 -0.09
CA GLY A 37 0.98 3.28 -0.05
C GLY A 37 1.78 4.09 -1.08
N LEU A 38 1.63 5.40 -1.03
CA LEU A 38 2.14 6.34 -2.05
C LEU A 38 3.65 6.25 -2.34
N ARG A 39 4.48 6.07 -1.30
CA ARG A 39 5.94 5.92 -1.39
C ARG A 39 6.40 4.49 -1.12
N GLY A 40 5.46 3.54 -1.08
CA GLY A 40 5.72 2.14 -0.85
C GLY A 40 6.04 1.38 -2.13
N HIS A 41 6.25 0.10 -1.97
CA HIS A 41 6.55 -0.89 -3.00
C HIS A 41 6.13 -2.29 -2.48
N ALA A 42 6.20 -3.31 -3.32
CA ALA A 42 5.81 -4.68 -2.96
C ALA A 42 6.50 -5.19 -1.69
N HIS A 43 7.80 -4.91 -1.53
CA HIS A 43 8.58 -5.28 -0.33
C HIS A 43 8.15 -4.57 0.97
N SER A 44 7.28 -3.56 0.92
CA SER A 44 6.69 -2.99 2.14
C SER A 44 5.87 -4.03 2.91
N TRP A 45 5.44 -5.08 2.23
CA TRP A 45 4.61 -6.14 2.77
C TRP A 45 5.37 -7.40 3.21
N ASP A 46 6.71 -7.41 3.21
CA ASP A 46 7.51 -8.62 3.44
C ASP A 46 7.16 -9.34 4.74
N ASP A 47 7.08 -8.62 5.87
CA ASP A 47 6.77 -9.23 7.18
C ASP A 47 5.36 -9.82 7.22
N VAL A 48 4.40 -9.12 6.60
CA VAL A 48 3.02 -9.59 6.47
C VAL A 48 2.95 -10.80 5.55
N SER A 49 3.64 -10.75 4.41
CA SER A 49 3.68 -11.83 3.43
C SER A 49 4.28 -13.10 4.03
N VAL A 50 5.40 -12.99 4.74
CA VAL A 50 6.01 -14.12 5.46
C VAL A 50 5.05 -14.73 6.49
N ALA A 51 4.28 -13.89 7.19
CA ALA A 51 3.32 -14.37 8.19
C ALA A 51 2.09 -15.05 7.60
N MET A 52 1.72 -14.71 6.34
CA MET A 52 0.50 -15.16 5.67
C MET A 52 0.74 -16.26 4.63
N CYS A 53 1.94 -16.39 4.06
CA CYS A 53 2.20 -17.22 2.89
C CYS A 53 2.08 -18.74 3.11
N GLN A 54 1.91 -19.20 4.34
CA GLN A 54 1.59 -20.62 4.61
C GLN A 54 0.12 -20.94 4.38
N ASP A 55 -0.77 -19.98 4.62
CA ASP A 55 -2.22 -20.15 4.56
C ASP A 55 -2.81 -19.54 3.28
N TYR A 56 -2.12 -18.57 2.67
CA TYR A 56 -2.57 -17.81 1.51
C TYR A 56 -1.50 -17.77 0.42
N HIS A 57 -1.95 -17.70 -0.83
CA HIS A 57 -1.10 -17.34 -1.97
C HIS A 57 -0.99 -15.81 -2.01
N VAL A 58 0.08 -15.26 -1.46
CA VAL A 58 0.25 -13.81 -1.30
C VAL A 58 0.93 -13.20 -2.52
N LEU A 59 0.30 -12.20 -3.10
CA LEU A 59 0.78 -11.43 -4.26
C LEU A 59 0.90 -9.95 -3.87
N ALA A 60 2.11 -9.45 -3.67
CA ALA A 60 2.36 -8.05 -3.36
C ALA A 60 2.70 -7.28 -4.64
N LEU A 61 1.84 -6.35 -5.05
CA LEU A 61 1.95 -5.62 -6.32
C LEU A 61 2.75 -4.33 -6.15
N ASP A 62 3.73 -4.12 -7.02
CA ASP A 62 4.26 -2.77 -7.28
C ASP A 62 3.26 -2.04 -8.19
N GLN A 63 2.52 -1.10 -7.62
CA GLN A 63 1.56 -0.32 -8.41
C GLN A 63 2.31 0.59 -9.40
N ARG A 64 1.68 0.92 -10.56
CA ARG A 64 2.29 1.77 -11.60
C ARG A 64 3.13 2.92 -11.02
N GLY A 65 4.30 3.16 -11.58
CA GLY A 65 5.19 4.24 -11.17
C GLY A 65 5.96 4.00 -9.87
N ARG A 66 5.97 2.78 -9.32
CA ARG A 66 6.71 2.41 -8.09
C ARG A 66 7.46 1.10 -8.27
N GLY A 67 8.47 0.92 -7.42
CA GLY A 67 9.27 -0.29 -7.39
C GLY A 67 9.85 -0.63 -8.74
N ASP A 68 9.59 -1.84 -9.20
CA ASP A 68 10.04 -2.37 -10.50
C ASP A 68 8.95 -2.37 -11.59
N SER A 69 7.78 -1.76 -11.29
CA SER A 69 6.74 -1.53 -12.29
C SER A 69 7.05 -0.34 -13.20
N ASP A 70 6.55 -0.42 -14.43
CA ASP A 70 6.69 0.67 -15.40
C ASP A 70 6.04 1.97 -14.90
N TRP A 71 6.58 3.08 -15.38
CA TRP A 71 6.06 4.42 -15.15
C TRP A 71 5.00 4.78 -16.18
N ALA A 72 3.96 5.49 -15.76
CA ALA A 72 2.92 5.96 -16.67
C ALA A 72 3.48 7.04 -17.61
N LYS A 73 3.52 6.76 -18.92
CA LYS A 73 4.09 7.68 -19.91
C LYS A 73 3.34 9.00 -20.01
N ASP A 74 2.05 8.98 -19.71
CA ASP A 74 1.15 10.13 -19.68
C ASP A 74 1.08 10.80 -18.30
N GLY A 75 1.78 10.24 -17.30
CA GLY A 75 1.74 10.72 -15.92
C GLY A 75 0.40 10.49 -15.22
N ASP A 76 -0.44 9.58 -15.71
CA ASP A 76 -1.72 9.26 -15.07
C ASP A 76 -1.53 8.36 -13.84
N TYR A 77 -1.65 8.99 -12.68
CA TYR A 77 -1.60 8.38 -11.35
C TYR A 77 -2.91 8.60 -10.58
N THR A 78 -4.04 8.59 -11.29
CA THR A 78 -5.38 8.68 -10.70
C THR A 78 -5.82 7.36 -10.07
N THR A 79 -6.76 7.42 -9.13
CA THR A 79 -7.39 6.21 -8.56
C THR A 79 -8.00 5.32 -9.65
N SER A 80 -8.62 5.92 -10.67
CA SER A 80 -9.19 5.18 -11.81
C SER A 80 -8.13 4.37 -12.56
N ALA A 81 -6.95 4.96 -12.80
CA ALA A 81 -5.85 4.28 -13.48
C ALA A 81 -5.30 3.10 -12.64
N TYR A 82 -5.14 3.28 -11.32
CA TYR A 82 -4.74 2.18 -10.42
C TYR A 82 -5.77 1.06 -10.35
N VAL A 83 -7.06 1.40 -10.30
CA VAL A 83 -8.16 0.42 -10.29
C VAL A 83 -8.21 -0.36 -11.61
N SER A 84 -8.01 0.32 -12.74
CA SER A 84 -7.92 -0.33 -14.05
C SER A 84 -6.73 -1.30 -14.14
N ASP A 85 -5.58 -0.94 -13.57
CA ASP A 85 -4.43 -1.83 -13.50
C ASP A 85 -4.70 -3.05 -12.61
N LEU A 86 -5.31 -2.84 -11.45
CA LEU A 86 -5.66 -3.94 -10.55
C LEU A 86 -6.64 -4.91 -11.23
N LEU A 87 -7.64 -4.40 -11.93
CA LEU A 87 -8.59 -5.23 -12.68
C LEU A 87 -7.85 -6.05 -13.74
N GLY A 88 -7.03 -5.41 -14.56
CA GLY A 88 -6.23 -6.11 -15.58
C GLY A 88 -5.22 -7.09 -14.98
N PHE A 89 -4.65 -6.80 -13.80
CA PHE A 89 -3.79 -7.73 -13.06
C PHE A 89 -4.57 -8.97 -12.64
N CYS A 90 -5.76 -8.81 -12.08
CA CYS A 90 -6.63 -9.91 -11.69
C CYS A 90 -7.02 -10.76 -12.90
N ASP A 91 -7.41 -10.14 -14.00
CA ASP A 91 -7.79 -10.83 -15.25
C ASP A 91 -6.62 -11.64 -15.83
N ALA A 92 -5.44 -11.03 -15.89
CA ALA A 92 -4.24 -11.69 -16.43
C ALA A 92 -3.79 -12.90 -15.59
N LEU A 93 -3.97 -12.84 -14.27
CA LEU A 93 -3.67 -13.95 -13.36
C LEU A 93 -4.87 -14.87 -13.11
N LYS A 94 -6.03 -14.59 -13.72
CA LYS A 94 -7.28 -15.37 -13.60
C LYS A 94 -7.74 -15.48 -12.13
N LEU A 95 -7.73 -14.36 -11.42
CA LEU A 95 -8.20 -14.28 -10.04
C LEU A 95 -9.71 -14.03 -10.02
N ASP A 96 -10.49 -15.09 -9.82
CA ASP A 96 -11.95 -14.97 -9.77
C ASP A 96 -12.42 -14.32 -8.47
N LYS A 97 -11.87 -14.76 -7.35
CA LYS A 97 -12.20 -14.27 -6.01
C LYS A 97 -10.95 -14.26 -5.13
N PHE A 98 -10.71 -13.14 -4.45
CA PHE A 98 -9.48 -12.96 -3.67
C PHE A 98 -9.70 -12.03 -2.47
N ILE A 99 -8.74 -12.07 -1.54
CA ILE A 99 -8.63 -11.11 -0.44
C ILE A 99 -7.81 -9.92 -0.95
N LEU A 100 -8.34 -8.71 -0.78
CA LEU A 100 -7.63 -7.48 -1.13
C LEU A 100 -7.24 -6.73 0.14
N MET A 101 -5.95 -6.38 0.28
CA MET A 101 -5.47 -5.54 1.35
C MET A 101 -4.73 -4.34 0.79
N GLY A 102 -5.09 -3.13 1.23
CA GLY A 102 -4.45 -1.91 0.78
C GLY A 102 -4.13 -0.95 1.90
N HIS A 103 -2.93 -0.35 1.85
CA HIS A 103 -2.48 0.68 2.77
C HIS A 103 -2.51 2.06 2.11
N SER A 104 -3.03 3.07 2.82
CA SER A 104 -2.95 4.47 2.37
C SER A 104 -3.51 4.66 0.94
N MET A 105 -2.70 5.09 -0.04
CA MET A 105 -3.08 5.14 -1.45
C MET A 105 -3.64 3.79 -1.94
N GLY A 106 -2.97 2.67 -1.63
CA GLY A 106 -3.46 1.34 -1.95
C GLY A 106 -4.81 1.02 -1.30
N GLY A 107 -5.06 1.51 -0.09
CA GLY A 107 -6.35 1.39 0.59
C GLY A 107 -7.47 2.18 -0.10
N ARG A 108 -7.18 3.39 -0.60
CA ARG A 108 -8.13 4.16 -1.42
C ARG A 108 -8.44 3.43 -2.74
N ASN A 109 -7.41 2.90 -3.40
CA ASN A 109 -7.58 2.10 -4.62
C ASN A 109 -8.41 0.84 -4.33
N SER A 110 -8.18 0.19 -3.18
CA SER A 110 -8.94 -0.98 -2.73
C SER A 110 -10.41 -0.66 -2.45
N MET A 111 -10.72 0.47 -1.79
CA MET A 111 -12.10 0.92 -1.58
C MET A 111 -12.80 1.20 -2.91
N SER A 112 -12.13 1.90 -3.83
CA SER A 112 -12.66 2.19 -5.17
C SER A 112 -12.92 0.91 -5.96
N PHE A 113 -11.99 -0.04 -5.93
CA PHE A 113 -12.16 -1.36 -6.55
C PHE A 113 -13.33 -2.13 -5.93
N ALA A 114 -13.35 -2.25 -4.61
CA ALA A 114 -14.36 -3.01 -3.89
C ALA A 114 -15.79 -2.48 -4.10
N GLY A 115 -15.97 -1.16 -4.12
CA GLY A 115 -17.28 -0.57 -4.37
C GLY A 115 -17.77 -0.70 -5.82
N ARG A 116 -16.89 -0.99 -6.77
CA ARG A 116 -17.22 -1.20 -8.21
C ARG A 116 -17.27 -2.68 -8.60
N HIS A 117 -16.49 -3.53 -7.94
CA HIS A 117 -16.31 -4.94 -8.25
C HIS A 117 -16.50 -5.83 -6.99
N PRO A 118 -17.58 -5.65 -6.20
CA PRO A 118 -17.74 -6.33 -4.91
C PRO A 118 -17.76 -7.85 -5.03
N GLN A 119 -18.21 -8.38 -6.18
CA GLN A 119 -18.31 -9.83 -6.44
C GLN A 119 -16.93 -10.51 -6.57
N GLN A 120 -15.86 -9.77 -6.86
CA GLN A 120 -14.51 -10.32 -7.00
C GLN A 120 -13.79 -10.45 -5.65
N LEU A 121 -14.34 -9.89 -4.58
CA LEU A 121 -13.66 -9.92 -3.28
C LEU A 121 -14.28 -10.97 -2.36
N GLU A 122 -13.39 -11.77 -1.77
CA GLU A 122 -13.73 -12.65 -0.65
C GLU A 122 -13.74 -11.84 0.66
N LYS A 123 -12.70 -11.05 0.90
CA LYS A 123 -12.52 -10.15 2.05
C LYS A 123 -11.76 -8.90 1.63
N LEU A 124 -11.94 -7.82 2.38
CA LEU A 124 -11.22 -6.55 2.18
C LEU A 124 -10.54 -6.12 3.48
N VAL A 125 -9.28 -5.67 3.37
CA VAL A 125 -8.56 -5.05 4.50
C VAL A 125 -8.10 -3.65 4.09
N ILE A 126 -8.59 -2.63 4.80
CA ILE A 126 -8.25 -1.22 4.58
C ILE A 126 -7.32 -0.79 5.71
N VAL A 127 -6.07 -0.44 5.38
CA VAL A 127 -5.05 -0.09 6.37
C VAL A 127 -4.80 1.40 6.38
N ASP A 128 -5.19 2.03 7.46
CA ASP A 128 -4.93 3.40 7.89
C ASP A 128 -5.23 4.48 6.84
N VAL A 129 -6.41 4.42 6.25
CA VAL A 129 -6.90 5.43 5.32
C VAL A 129 -8.42 5.40 5.25
N GLY A 130 -9.02 6.57 4.96
CA GLY A 130 -10.45 6.70 4.70
C GLY A 130 -10.77 7.44 3.40
N PRO A 131 -12.05 7.54 3.05
CA PRO A 131 -12.52 8.41 1.97
C PRO A 131 -12.15 9.87 2.18
N THR A 132 -12.17 10.34 3.41
CA THR A 132 -11.69 11.66 3.83
C THR A 132 -10.43 11.48 4.68
N LEU A 133 -9.38 12.22 4.33
CA LEU A 133 -8.12 12.23 5.09
C LEU A 133 -8.15 13.36 6.11
N ASP A 134 -7.54 13.14 7.28
CA ASP A 134 -7.27 14.23 8.23
C ASP A 134 -6.35 15.27 7.56
N SER A 135 -6.71 16.53 7.67
CA SER A 135 -5.97 17.64 7.04
C SER A 135 -4.53 17.74 7.53
N ARG A 136 -4.28 17.42 8.81
CA ARG A 136 -2.94 17.47 9.42
C ARG A 136 -2.00 16.48 8.74
N GLY A 137 -2.43 15.23 8.60
CA GLY A 137 -1.64 14.19 7.95
C GLY A 137 -1.48 14.41 6.45
N SER A 138 -2.54 14.87 5.77
CA SER A 138 -2.49 15.22 4.35
C SER A 138 -1.47 16.33 4.07
N GLU A 139 -1.45 17.37 4.91
CA GLU A 139 -0.51 18.48 4.79
C GLU A 139 0.92 18.02 5.10
N ARG A 140 1.12 17.25 6.16
CA ARG A 140 2.43 16.65 6.49
C ARG A 140 2.99 15.83 5.34
N ILE A 141 2.21 14.87 4.80
CA ILE A 141 2.64 14.05 3.65
C ILE A 141 2.96 14.93 2.44
N SER A 142 2.13 15.93 2.18
CA SER A 142 2.36 16.86 1.06
C SER A 142 3.65 17.65 1.21
N GLN A 143 3.96 18.12 2.42
CA GLN A 143 5.22 18.82 2.73
C GLN A 143 6.42 17.88 2.61
N GLU A 144 6.35 16.68 3.19
CA GLU A 144 7.41 15.68 3.09
C GLU A 144 7.76 15.35 1.63
N ILE A 145 6.75 15.16 0.77
CA ILE A 145 6.98 14.84 -0.64
C ILE A 145 7.60 16.02 -1.40
N ARG A 146 7.21 17.25 -1.08
CA ARG A 146 7.78 18.45 -1.73
C ARG A 146 9.21 18.73 -1.29
N GLN A 147 9.54 18.42 -0.04
CA GLN A 147 10.83 18.77 0.60
C GLN A 147 11.87 17.67 0.49
N VAL A 148 11.45 16.41 0.24
CA VAL A 148 12.40 15.30 0.15
C VAL A 148 13.39 15.55 -0.99
N PRO A 149 14.73 15.41 -0.74
CA PRO A 149 15.73 15.52 -1.80
C PRO A 149 15.49 14.51 -2.93
N GLU A 150 15.88 14.88 -4.14
CA GLU A 150 15.76 13.99 -5.30
C GLU A 150 16.80 12.90 -5.26
N GLU A 151 17.99 13.24 -4.81
CA GLU A 151 19.13 12.38 -4.73
C GLU A 151 19.93 12.65 -3.46
N PHE A 152 20.69 11.66 -3.03
CA PHE A 152 21.55 11.69 -1.86
C PHE A 152 22.93 11.18 -2.24
N ASP A 153 23.96 11.63 -1.51
CA ASP A 153 25.35 11.22 -1.77
C ASP A 153 25.63 9.76 -1.37
N SER A 154 24.81 9.18 -0.48
CA SER A 154 24.95 7.80 -0.05
C SER A 154 23.63 7.23 0.49
N PHE A 155 23.55 5.90 0.62
CA PHE A 155 22.42 5.24 1.29
C PHE A 155 22.28 5.66 2.75
N GLU A 156 23.41 5.84 3.47
CA GLU A 156 23.38 6.31 4.86
C GLU A 156 22.77 7.72 4.98
N ALA A 157 23.02 8.61 4.01
CA ALA A 157 22.38 9.91 3.97
C ALA A 157 20.86 9.82 3.80
N VAL A 158 20.36 8.85 3.03
CA VAL A 158 18.92 8.56 2.95
C VAL A 158 18.38 8.11 4.29
N VAL A 159 19.06 7.15 4.93
CA VAL A 159 18.66 6.62 6.25
C VAL A 159 18.61 7.74 7.30
N GLU A 160 19.66 8.57 7.38
CA GLU A 160 19.72 9.70 8.32
C GLU A 160 18.57 10.69 8.08
N TYR A 161 18.28 11.01 6.81
CA TYR A 161 17.19 11.91 6.48
C TYR A 161 15.83 11.33 6.88
N MET A 162 15.58 10.08 6.55
CA MET A 162 14.29 9.42 6.77
C MET A 162 14.06 9.02 8.23
N SER A 163 15.13 8.77 9.01
CA SER A 163 15.02 8.47 10.45
C SER A 163 14.41 9.60 11.25
N LYS A 164 14.59 10.87 10.81
CA LYS A 164 14.01 12.06 11.46
C LYS A 164 12.47 12.07 11.40
N GLN A 165 11.90 11.35 10.45
CA GLN A 165 10.44 11.21 10.25
C GLN A 165 9.90 9.88 10.80
N ASN A 166 10.80 8.96 11.16
CA ASN A 166 10.43 7.64 11.68
C ASN A 166 10.19 7.73 13.20
N ARG A 167 8.99 7.35 13.66
CA ARG A 167 8.62 7.45 15.08
C ARG A 167 8.62 6.10 15.80
N PHE A 168 8.27 5.02 15.13
CA PHE A 168 7.97 3.74 15.76
C PHE A 168 8.73 2.56 15.15
N ALA A 169 8.92 2.52 13.84
CA ALA A 169 9.59 1.42 13.18
C ALA A 169 11.06 1.32 13.64
N SER A 170 11.56 0.10 13.80
CA SER A 170 12.98 -0.12 14.14
C SER A 170 13.90 0.34 13.00
N ASP A 171 15.17 0.62 13.34
CA ASP A 171 16.19 0.97 12.33
C ASP A 171 16.32 -0.12 11.25
N ALA A 172 16.21 -1.39 11.62
CA ALA A 172 16.27 -2.51 10.68
C ALA A 172 15.10 -2.49 9.68
N VAL A 173 13.88 -2.22 10.14
CA VAL A 173 12.69 -2.09 9.28
C VAL A 173 12.82 -0.89 8.35
N LEU A 174 13.24 0.26 8.88
CA LEU A 174 13.47 1.46 8.09
C LEU A 174 14.52 1.23 7.00
N ARG A 175 15.67 0.65 7.32
CA ARG A 175 16.74 0.35 6.37
C ARG A 175 16.28 -0.61 5.27
N ARG A 176 15.59 -1.70 5.64
CA ARG A 176 15.01 -2.63 4.66
C ARG A 176 14.06 -1.93 3.71
N ARG A 177 13.12 -1.13 4.21
CA ARG A 177 12.21 -0.34 3.37
C ARG A 177 12.98 0.57 2.41
N LEU A 178 13.98 1.30 2.89
CA LEU A 178 14.75 2.25 2.09
C LEU A 178 15.60 1.55 1.02
N GLN A 179 16.12 0.35 1.30
CA GLN A 179 16.86 -0.45 0.34
C GLN A 179 16.03 -0.73 -0.93
N TYR A 180 14.74 -0.99 -0.78
CA TYR A 180 13.84 -1.23 -1.92
C TYR A 180 13.16 0.04 -2.44
N SER A 181 13.16 1.13 -1.68
CA SER A 181 12.65 2.44 -2.12
C SER A 181 13.63 3.23 -2.96
N THR A 182 14.90 2.85 -2.97
CA THR A 182 16.00 3.62 -3.59
C THR A 182 16.77 2.79 -4.60
N LYS A 183 17.51 3.49 -5.46
CA LYS A 183 18.43 2.89 -6.43
C LYS A 183 19.64 3.78 -6.64
N GLU A 184 20.76 3.18 -7.03
CA GLU A 184 21.90 3.95 -7.51
C GLU A 184 21.59 4.57 -8.88
N LEU A 185 21.96 5.82 -9.03
CA LEU A 185 21.80 6.62 -10.25
C LEU A 185 23.10 6.58 -11.08
N PRO A 186 23.05 6.91 -12.40
CA PRO A 186 24.22 6.92 -13.25
C PRO A 186 25.35 7.85 -12.78
N ASN A 187 25.04 8.85 -11.96
CA ASN A 187 26.01 9.77 -11.36
C ASN A 187 26.61 9.26 -10.03
N GLY A 188 26.33 8.02 -9.63
CA GLY A 188 26.80 7.39 -8.40
C GLY A 188 26.05 7.82 -7.14
N LYS A 189 25.04 8.68 -7.24
CA LYS A 189 24.16 9.07 -6.13
C LYS A 189 23.02 8.10 -5.95
N ILE A 190 22.32 8.20 -4.82
CA ILE A 190 21.15 7.40 -4.50
C ILE A 190 19.89 8.21 -4.78
N GLY A 191 19.00 7.69 -5.63
CA GLY A 191 17.71 8.28 -5.95
C GLY A 191 16.54 7.34 -5.61
N TRP A 192 15.33 7.84 -5.81
CA TRP A 192 14.10 7.10 -5.50
C TRP A 192 13.69 6.15 -6.63
N ARG A 193 13.06 5.03 -6.27
CA ARG A 193 12.47 4.06 -7.21
C ARG A 193 10.99 4.32 -7.50
N TYR A 194 10.56 5.56 -7.49
CA TYR A 194 9.25 5.96 -7.95
C TYR A 194 9.35 7.06 -9.04
N ASP A 195 8.32 7.18 -9.85
CA ASP A 195 8.29 8.17 -10.93
C ASP A 195 8.34 9.60 -10.37
N VAL A 196 9.30 10.37 -10.86
CA VAL A 196 9.48 11.78 -10.49
C VAL A 196 8.24 12.62 -10.81
N ALA A 197 7.45 12.26 -11.83
CA ALA A 197 6.20 12.93 -12.18
C ALA A 197 5.22 13.00 -11.00
N ILE A 198 5.20 11.99 -10.13
CA ILE A 198 4.36 11.94 -8.93
C ILE A 198 4.69 13.07 -7.95
N ARG A 199 5.96 13.40 -7.82
CA ARG A 199 6.43 14.49 -6.98
C ARG A 199 6.23 15.84 -7.65
N GLU A 200 6.56 15.91 -8.95
CA GLU A 200 6.42 17.15 -9.72
C GLU A 200 4.97 17.63 -9.78
N GLN A 201 4.02 16.74 -10.00
CA GLN A 201 2.59 17.08 -9.93
C GLN A 201 2.22 17.72 -8.58
N ARG A 202 2.79 17.22 -7.47
CA ARG A 202 2.54 17.81 -6.13
C ARG A 202 3.24 19.15 -5.93
N ARG A 203 4.45 19.31 -6.43
CA ARG A 203 5.18 20.58 -6.40
C ARG A 203 4.46 21.67 -7.19
N GLN A 204 3.92 21.30 -8.34
CA GLN A 204 3.22 22.20 -9.25
C GLN A 204 1.74 22.39 -8.88
N GLY A 205 1.19 21.62 -7.93
CA GLY A 205 -0.23 21.66 -7.59
C GLY A 205 -1.15 21.13 -8.69
N THR A 206 -0.62 20.28 -9.58
CA THR A 206 -1.35 19.68 -10.72
C THR A 206 -1.86 18.26 -10.41
N VAL A 207 -1.80 17.82 -9.15
CA VAL A 207 -2.37 16.53 -8.74
C VAL A 207 -3.86 16.52 -9.05
N PRO A 208 -4.37 15.52 -9.79
CA PRO A 208 -5.80 15.41 -10.06
C PRO A 208 -6.62 15.39 -8.75
N PRO A 209 -7.84 15.92 -8.75
CA PRO A 209 -8.73 15.82 -7.60
C PRO A 209 -8.90 14.37 -7.14
N SER A 210 -8.84 14.15 -5.84
CA SER A 210 -9.12 12.83 -5.28
C SER A 210 -10.58 12.44 -5.52
N GLU A 211 -10.79 11.19 -5.90
CA GLU A 211 -12.13 10.62 -6.00
C GLU A 211 -12.85 10.67 -4.64
N ASP A 212 -14.13 11.07 -4.64
CA ASP A 212 -15.00 10.89 -3.48
C ASP A 212 -15.43 9.41 -3.39
N LEU A 213 -14.94 8.73 -2.35
CA LEU A 213 -15.18 7.30 -2.15
C LEU A 213 -16.40 7.02 -1.26
N TRP A 214 -16.97 8.02 -0.56
CA TRP A 214 -18.10 7.80 0.32
C TRP A 214 -19.31 7.14 -0.37
N PRO A 215 -19.68 7.52 -1.61
CA PRO A 215 -20.80 6.89 -2.31
C PRO A 215 -20.55 5.42 -2.70
N LEU A 216 -19.29 4.96 -2.71
CA LEU A 216 -18.93 3.59 -3.05
C LEU A 216 -18.97 2.63 -1.85
N LEU A 217 -18.79 3.14 -0.63
CA LEU A 217 -18.69 2.29 0.56
C LEU A 217 -19.91 1.40 0.82
N PRO A 218 -21.17 1.84 0.63
CA PRO A 218 -22.34 0.98 0.81
C PRO A 218 -22.37 -0.23 -0.14
N ASN A 219 -21.65 -0.18 -1.27
CA ASN A 219 -21.58 -1.25 -2.25
C ASN A 219 -20.55 -2.33 -1.88
N ILE A 220 -19.72 -2.10 -0.88
CA ILE A 220 -18.73 -3.08 -0.40
C ILE A 220 -19.48 -4.13 0.42
N THR A 221 -19.75 -5.28 -0.18
CA THR A 221 -20.58 -6.33 0.42
C THR A 221 -19.77 -7.46 1.05
N CYS A 222 -18.48 -7.57 0.76
CA CYS A 222 -17.61 -8.56 1.39
C CYS A 222 -17.26 -8.17 2.84
N PRO A 223 -16.95 -9.13 3.73
CA PRO A 223 -16.40 -8.84 5.04
C PRO A 223 -15.19 -7.91 4.94
N THR A 224 -15.18 -6.83 5.74
CA THR A 224 -14.17 -5.78 5.65
C THR A 224 -13.54 -5.51 7.01
N LEU A 225 -12.22 -5.52 7.07
CA LEU A 225 -11.44 -5.08 8.23
C LEU A 225 -10.87 -3.69 7.96
N ILE A 226 -11.17 -2.75 8.84
CA ILE A 226 -10.54 -1.44 8.89
C ILE A 226 -9.49 -1.48 9.99
N VAL A 227 -8.22 -1.27 9.63
CA VAL A 227 -7.11 -1.23 10.60
C VAL A 227 -6.62 0.21 10.71
N ARG A 228 -6.62 0.75 11.93
CA ARG A 228 -6.17 2.10 12.24
C ARG A 228 -4.98 2.06 13.18
N GLY A 229 -3.92 2.81 12.88
CA GLY A 229 -2.88 3.09 13.88
C GLY A 229 -3.42 4.06 14.92
N LYS A 230 -3.28 3.75 16.21
CA LYS A 230 -3.87 4.59 17.26
C LYS A 230 -3.29 6.01 17.30
N GLU A 231 -2.05 6.17 16.85
CA GLU A 231 -1.33 7.44 16.82
C GLU A 231 -1.21 8.05 15.43
N THR A 232 -2.04 7.57 14.49
CA THR A 232 -2.07 8.11 13.12
C THR A 232 -2.65 9.53 13.08
N ASP A 233 -2.17 10.31 12.12
CA ASP A 233 -2.69 11.63 11.75
C ASP A 233 -3.39 11.61 10.38
N ILE A 234 -3.64 10.42 9.81
CA ILE A 234 -4.24 10.25 8.47
C ILE A 234 -5.71 9.82 8.55
N LEU A 235 -6.01 8.80 9.35
CA LEU A 235 -7.36 8.29 9.55
C LEU A 235 -7.85 8.72 10.94
N SER A 236 -8.74 9.72 11.00
CA SER A 236 -9.29 10.12 12.29
C SER A 236 -10.24 9.06 12.87
N PRO A 237 -10.40 8.99 14.20
CA PRO A 237 -11.35 8.05 14.81
C PRO A 237 -12.77 8.21 14.27
N GLU A 238 -13.21 9.44 14.04
CA GLU A 238 -14.56 9.77 13.54
C GLU A 238 -14.78 9.25 12.13
N VAL A 239 -13.76 9.39 11.25
CA VAL A 239 -13.82 8.86 9.89
C VAL A 239 -13.82 7.33 9.92
N ALA A 240 -12.99 6.70 10.75
CA ALA A 240 -12.94 5.25 10.90
C ALA A 240 -14.27 4.69 11.39
N GLN A 241 -14.88 5.33 12.40
CA GLN A 241 -16.19 4.96 12.92
C GLN A 241 -17.27 5.09 11.83
N LYS A 242 -17.30 6.23 11.11
CA LYS A 242 -18.24 6.45 10.01
C LYS A 242 -18.09 5.42 8.89
N MET A 243 -16.86 5.00 8.57
CA MET A 243 -16.63 3.90 7.61
C MET A 243 -17.26 2.60 8.09
N THR A 244 -17.09 2.26 9.37
CA THR A 244 -17.69 1.06 9.98
C THR A 244 -19.23 1.09 9.94
N GLU A 245 -19.83 2.26 10.10
CA GLU A 245 -21.28 2.45 9.99
C GLU A 245 -21.78 2.38 8.53
N THR A 246 -20.90 2.68 7.57
CA THR A 246 -21.28 2.80 6.15
C THR A 246 -21.04 1.49 5.38
N ILE A 247 -20.00 0.73 5.71
CA ILE A 247 -19.70 -0.57 5.07
C ILE A 247 -20.46 -1.68 5.82
N PRO A 248 -21.39 -2.39 5.17
CA PRO A 248 -22.36 -3.26 5.86
C PRO A 248 -21.76 -4.37 6.73
N ALA A 249 -20.63 -4.95 6.32
CA ALA A 249 -19.99 -6.08 7.00
C ALA A 249 -18.55 -5.72 7.44
N SER A 250 -18.39 -4.62 8.17
CA SER A 250 -17.08 -4.13 8.56
C SER A 250 -16.81 -4.21 10.06
N GLN A 251 -15.52 -4.30 10.40
CA GLN A 251 -14.99 -4.22 11.75
C GLN A 251 -13.83 -3.24 11.77
N LEU A 252 -13.67 -2.52 12.88
CA LEU A 252 -12.54 -1.63 13.14
C LEU A 252 -11.64 -2.24 14.20
N VAL A 253 -10.34 -2.26 13.91
CA VAL A 253 -9.29 -2.60 14.88
C VAL A 253 -8.29 -1.45 14.94
N GLU A 254 -7.97 -1.03 16.16
CA GLU A 254 -6.90 -0.06 16.42
C GLU A 254 -5.64 -0.78 16.91
N VAL A 255 -4.50 -0.45 16.32
CA VAL A 255 -3.20 -1.00 16.69
C VAL A 255 -2.46 0.03 17.53
N GLU A 256 -2.10 -0.35 18.74
CA GLU A 256 -1.36 0.49 19.70
C GLU A 256 0.07 0.77 19.19
N ARG A 257 0.65 1.88 19.61
CA ARG A 257 2.03 2.26 19.25
C ARG A 257 2.30 2.19 17.75
N ALA A 258 1.33 2.63 16.95
CA ALA A 258 1.41 2.66 15.51
C ALA A 258 0.84 3.98 14.98
N GLY A 259 1.59 4.61 14.10
CA GLY A 259 1.14 5.73 13.29
C GLY A 259 0.59 5.25 11.95
N HIS A 260 0.90 6.00 10.88
CA HIS A 260 0.41 5.68 9.54
C HIS A 260 0.95 4.37 8.95
N MET A 261 2.17 3.98 9.28
CA MET A 261 2.80 2.75 8.78
C MET A 261 2.53 1.56 9.71
N VAL A 262 1.26 1.29 10.00
CA VAL A 262 0.79 0.37 11.06
C VAL A 262 1.54 -0.97 11.09
N PHE A 263 1.71 -1.58 9.92
CA PHE A 263 2.34 -2.91 9.77
C PHE A 263 3.87 -2.87 9.89
N GLU A 264 4.51 -1.70 9.78
CA GLU A 264 5.94 -1.49 10.04
C GLU A 264 6.18 -1.01 11.48
N ASP A 265 5.28 -0.17 12.00
CA ASP A 265 5.38 0.44 13.32
C ASP A 265 5.16 -0.59 14.45
N ASN A 266 4.16 -1.46 14.28
CA ASN A 266 3.85 -2.55 15.21
C ASN A 266 3.41 -3.81 14.45
N PRO A 267 4.37 -4.52 13.81
CA PRO A 267 4.06 -5.70 12.99
C PRO A 267 3.42 -6.84 13.78
N GLY A 268 3.78 -6.99 15.07
CA GLY A 268 3.26 -8.06 15.91
C GLY A 268 1.74 -7.95 16.12
N ASP A 269 1.28 -6.80 16.60
CA ASP A 269 -0.14 -6.58 16.86
C ASP A 269 -0.94 -6.49 15.56
N PHE A 270 -0.36 -5.91 14.49
CA PHE A 270 -0.99 -5.87 13.17
C PHE A 270 -1.25 -7.30 12.63
N ILE A 271 -0.23 -8.15 12.63
CA ILE A 271 -0.34 -9.54 12.14
C ILE A 271 -1.29 -10.35 13.02
N ALA A 272 -1.27 -10.16 14.34
CA ALA A 272 -2.20 -10.83 15.26
C ALA A 272 -3.66 -10.44 14.97
N ALA A 273 -3.94 -9.14 14.80
CA ALA A 273 -5.26 -8.65 14.44
C ALA A 273 -5.73 -9.20 13.09
N LEU A 274 -4.84 -9.21 12.07
CA LEU A 274 -5.14 -9.74 10.75
C LEU A 274 -5.46 -11.24 10.81
N LYS A 275 -4.63 -12.06 11.48
CA LYS A 275 -4.85 -13.50 11.62
C LYS A 275 -6.14 -13.82 12.38
N GLY A 276 -6.40 -13.10 13.48
CA GLY A 276 -7.62 -13.29 14.28
C GLY A 276 -8.90 -12.95 13.51
N TRP A 277 -8.84 -12.03 12.54
CA TRP A 277 -10.00 -11.68 11.73
C TRP A 277 -10.15 -12.58 10.48
N LEU A 278 -9.05 -13.10 9.94
CA LEU A 278 -9.06 -13.99 8.78
C LEU A 278 -9.54 -15.42 9.11
N SER A 279 -9.29 -15.89 10.36
CA SER A 279 -9.78 -17.18 10.88
C SER A 279 -11.30 -17.16 11.03
#